data_36f0c13684ef00bf79b07fa2a24b66e9
#
_entry.id   36f0c13684ef00bf79b07fa2a24b66e9
#
_cell.length_a   1.000
_cell.length_b   1.000
_cell.length_c   1.000
_cell.angle_alpha   90.00
_cell.angle_beta   90.00
_cell.angle_gamma   90.00
#
_symmetry.space_group_name_H-M   'P 1'
#
loop_
_entity.id
_entity.type
_entity.pdbx_description
1 polymer ?
#
loop_
_entity_poly.entity_id
_entity_poly.type
_entity_poly.pdbx_seq_one_letter_code
_entity_poly.pdbx_strand_id
1 'polypeptide(L)'
;MVELSLADRATIANMSPEYGATMGFFPVDNVTLQPHDRVPLKDVKADWHACLDKKVGFKGFAVPKEEQGKVEKFSFHGQPAELRHGSFVIAAITSCTITSNPTVMVGAGLVAKKASELGLEVGFDFDMSFHLMPMVELQNLDAGRVQPWIKTSLAPGSRVVTEYLLQSGLLKYLNQLGFNVVGYGCTTCIGNLGELDESVASAISENGIKNLNLRLKFHLFSDYYCKSFNLVSYLTCSRARTKGNRLWNQLSVPSSTLYPWDMNSTYIHEPPYFKDMSKDLPCPHGVKEAYCLLNLGDSITTDHISPCGNIHKDSPAAKYLLKVGVERKDFNSYGSHRGNDEVATRGTFANIRIVNKLLNGEVGPKTIHIPTGEKLDVYDAAMTEIGIHMQKYKAAEQSTIVLAGADYGSGSARDWAAKGPMLQGVKAVIAKSFERIHRSNLVGMEIIPLSFKPGEDAGTLGLTGHERYTIELPRDISEIKPGQDVKVTTDNAKSFTCTLRFDTKVELSIF
;
A
#
# COMPACT_ATOMS: atom_id res chain seq x y z
N MET A 1 -1.85 -11.27 -27.04
CA MET A 1 -1.12 -10.79 -25.84
C MET A 1 -0.72 -9.31 -25.94
N VAL A 2 -0.43 -8.80 -27.12
CA VAL A 2 -0.06 -7.39 -27.35
C VAL A 2 -1.22 -6.41 -27.05
N GLU A 3 -2.46 -6.89 -27.07
CA GLU A 3 -3.70 -6.10 -26.90
C GLU A 3 -4.15 -5.93 -25.44
N LEU A 4 -3.55 -6.66 -24.50
CA LEU A 4 -3.91 -6.54 -23.08
C LEU A 4 -3.28 -5.28 -22.47
N SER A 5 -4.08 -4.53 -21.72
CA SER A 5 -3.60 -3.40 -20.94
C SER A 5 -2.61 -3.83 -19.86
N LEU A 6 -1.79 -2.91 -19.37
CA LEU A 6 -0.88 -3.18 -18.25
C LEU A 6 -1.63 -3.68 -17.01
N ALA A 7 -2.78 -3.10 -16.72
CA ALA A 7 -3.63 -3.50 -15.60
C ALA A 7 -4.14 -4.94 -15.75
N ASP A 8 -4.57 -5.34 -16.95
CA ASP A 8 -5.02 -6.71 -17.21
C ASP A 8 -3.88 -7.72 -17.07
N ARG A 9 -2.70 -7.39 -17.59
CA ARG A 9 -1.50 -8.23 -17.45
C ARG A 9 -1.10 -8.40 -15.99
N ALA A 10 -1.09 -7.31 -15.23
CA ALA A 10 -0.79 -7.36 -13.80
C ALA A 10 -1.81 -8.19 -13.03
N THR A 11 -3.09 -8.07 -13.38
CA THR A 11 -4.16 -8.86 -12.78
C THR A 11 -4.02 -10.35 -13.08
N ILE A 12 -3.81 -10.72 -14.35
CA ILE A 12 -3.61 -12.12 -14.74
C ILE A 12 -2.39 -12.71 -14.03
N ALA A 13 -1.29 -11.95 -13.95
CA ALA A 13 -0.10 -12.39 -13.23
C ALA A 13 -0.36 -12.57 -11.72
N ASN A 14 -1.10 -11.67 -11.10
CA ASN A 14 -1.43 -11.72 -9.67
C ASN A 14 -2.41 -12.85 -9.31
N MET A 15 -3.33 -13.18 -10.22
CA MET A 15 -4.33 -14.23 -10.05
C MET A 15 -3.85 -15.62 -10.48
N SER A 16 -2.54 -15.81 -10.66
CA SER A 16 -1.99 -17.12 -11.07
C SER A 16 -2.45 -18.28 -10.19
N PRO A 17 -2.47 -18.16 -8.84
CA PRO A 17 -2.94 -19.25 -7.98
C PRO A 17 -4.41 -19.60 -8.19
N GLU A 18 -5.27 -18.62 -8.46
CA GLU A 18 -6.71 -18.79 -8.59
C GLU A 18 -7.07 -19.61 -9.83
N TYR A 19 -6.32 -19.51 -10.93
CA TYR A 19 -6.50 -20.36 -12.10
C TYR A 19 -5.55 -21.57 -12.17
N GLY A 20 -4.90 -21.89 -11.04
CA GLY A 20 -4.10 -23.11 -10.87
C GLY A 20 -2.68 -23.02 -11.49
N ALA A 21 -2.21 -21.84 -11.84
CA ALA A 21 -0.84 -21.65 -12.31
C ALA A 21 0.11 -21.24 -11.16
N THR A 22 1.38 -21.61 -11.30
CA THR A 22 2.39 -21.19 -10.33
C THR A 22 2.74 -19.71 -10.50
N MET A 23 2.62 -19.18 -11.73
CA MET A 23 3.02 -17.82 -12.09
C MET A 23 2.37 -17.42 -13.41
N GLY A 24 1.98 -16.15 -13.52
CA GLY A 24 1.65 -15.48 -14.79
C GLY A 24 2.79 -14.53 -15.17
N PHE A 25 3.30 -14.65 -16.38
CA PHE A 25 4.40 -13.82 -16.86
C PHE A 25 4.07 -13.17 -18.20
N PHE A 26 4.34 -11.88 -18.31
CA PHE A 26 4.20 -11.10 -19.54
C PHE A 26 5.54 -10.46 -19.90
N PRO A 27 5.89 -10.39 -21.20
CA PRO A 27 7.10 -9.71 -21.63
C PRO A 27 7.01 -8.21 -21.29
N VAL A 28 8.17 -7.64 -20.95
CA VAL A 28 8.30 -6.19 -20.77
C VAL A 28 8.37 -5.55 -22.16
N ASP A 29 7.31 -4.87 -22.55
CA ASP A 29 7.17 -4.15 -23.80
C ASP A 29 6.81 -2.67 -23.56
N ASN A 30 6.48 -1.92 -24.61
CA ASN A 30 6.15 -0.50 -24.51
C ASN A 30 4.90 -0.23 -23.65
N VAL A 31 4.02 -1.21 -23.45
CA VAL A 31 2.83 -1.09 -22.59
C VAL A 31 3.22 -1.24 -21.11
N THR A 32 4.25 -2.05 -20.83
CA THR A 32 4.76 -2.27 -19.47
C THR A 32 5.70 -1.15 -19.02
N LEU A 33 6.24 -0.36 -19.94
CA LEU A 33 7.19 0.72 -19.63
C LEU A 33 6.46 1.96 -19.13
N GLN A 34 6.17 2.00 -17.83
CA GLN A 34 5.85 3.24 -17.13
C GLN A 34 7.15 3.93 -16.67
N PRO A 35 7.23 5.25 -16.64
CA PRO A 35 8.47 5.99 -16.29
C PRO A 35 9.06 5.62 -14.92
N HIS A 36 8.26 5.08 -14.03
CA HIS A 36 8.65 4.70 -12.66
C HIS A 36 8.86 3.18 -12.48
N ASP A 37 8.55 2.38 -13.49
CA ASP A 37 8.52 0.91 -13.35
C ASP A 37 9.85 0.25 -13.61
N ARG A 38 10.69 0.84 -14.46
CA ARG A 38 11.94 0.24 -14.84
C ARG A 38 13.07 1.25 -15.00
N VAL A 39 14.06 1.12 -14.16
CA VAL A 39 15.34 1.81 -14.31
C VAL A 39 16.39 0.74 -14.63
N PRO A 40 17.05 0.78 -15.79
CA PRO A 40 18.18 -0.10 -16.07
C PRO A 40 19.25 0.08 -15.00
N LEU A 41 19.87 -1.02 -14.56
CA LEU A 41 20.83 -0.98 -13.46
C LEU A 41 21.96 0.02 -13.68
N LYS A 42 22.47 0.10 -14.91
CA LYS A 42 23.49 1.08 -15.32
C LYS A 42 23.04 2.54 -15.16
N ASP A 43 21.74 2.81 -15.15
CA ASP A 43 21.16 4.15 -15.13
C ASP A 43 20.63 4.52 -13.72
N VAL A 44 20.63 3.59 -12.75
CA VAL A 44 20.07 3.82 -11.40
C VAL A 44 20.72 5.02 -10.71
N LYS A 45 22.04 5.18 -10.82
CA LYS A 45 22.78 6.30 -10.23
C LYS A 45 22.34 7.64 -10.86
N ALA A 46 22.25 7.68 -12.19
CA ALA A 46 21.81 8.88 -12.90
C ALA A 46 20.33 9.23 -12.59
N ASP A 47 19.46 8.22 -12.57
CA ASP A 47 18.05 8.40 -12.20
C ASP A 47 17.90 8.92 -10.77
N TRP A 48 18.69 8.38 -9.83
CA TRP A 48 18.71 8.85 -8.45
C TRP A 48 19.10 10.34 -8.34
N HIS A 49 20.20 10.74 -8.98
CA HIS A 49 20.61 12.15 -8.98
C HIS A 49 19.55 13.05 -9.62
N ALA A 50 18.93 12.60 -10.71
CA ALA A 50 17.82 13.33 -11.33
C ALA A 50 16.60 13.46 -10.40
N CYS A 51 16.35 12.49 -9.52
CA CYS A 51 15.29 12.57 -8.52
C CYS A 51 15.59 13.61 -7.43
N LEU A 52 16.85 13.84 -7.07
CA LEU A 52 17.22 14.91 -6.13
C LEU A 52 16.87 16.30 -6.67
N ASP A 53 17.10 16.54 -7.96
CA ASP A 53 16.85 17.82 -8.62
C ASP A 53 15.38 18.13 -8.90
N LYS A 54 14.59 17.12 -9.22
CA LYS A 54 13.19 17.30 -9.63
C LYS A 54 12.33 17.88 -8.51
N LYS A 55 11.34 18.70 -8.91
CA LYS A 55 10.33 19.23 -7.98
C LYS A 55 9.68 18.08 -7.18
N VAL A 56 9.30 18.39 -5.94
CA VAL A 56 8.60 17.43 -5.07
C VAL A 56 7.40 16.83 -5.80
N GLY A 57 7.32 15.50 -5.83
CA GLY A 57 6.30 14.74 -6.52
C GLY A 57 6.59 13.24 -6.43
N PHE A 58 6.03 12.47 -7.35
CA PHE A 58 6.18 11.01 -7.33
C PHE A 58 7.67 10.54 -7.34
N LYS A 59 8.54 11.21 -8.09
CA LYS A 59 9.99 10.88 -8.21
C LYS A 59 10.90 12.08 -7.90
N GLY A 60 10.46 13.11 -7.21
CA GLY A 60 11.26 14.31 -6.98
C GLY A 60 11.37 14.67 -5.51
N PHE A 61 12.56 15.15 -5.13
CA PHE A 61 12.86 15.56 -3.75
C PHE A 61 13.15 17.06 -3.61
N ALA A 62 13.39 17.77 -4.72
CA ALA A 62 13.76 19.21 -4.78
C ALA A 62 14.88 19.58 -3.79
N VAL A 63 15.94 18.78 -3.75
CA VAL A 63 17.12 19.07 -2.90
C VAL A 63 17.98 20.11 -3.61
N PRO A 64 18.31 21.25 -2.96
CA PRO A 64 19.22 22.24 -3.52
C PRO A 64 20.56 21.62 -3.91
N LYS A 65 21.15 22.07 -5.02
CA LYS A 65 22.39 21.47 -5.56
C LYS A 65 23.54 21.51 -4.57
N GLU A 66 23.63 22.57 -3.80
CA GLU A 66 24.62 22.78 -2.73
C GLU A 66 24.46 21.79 -1.57
N GLU A 67 23.26 21.27 -1.36
CA GLU A 67 22.96 20.31 -0.28
C GLU A 67 23.03 18.85 -0.72
N GLN A 68 23.08 18.57 -2.04
CA GLN A 68 23.07 17.18 -2.55
C GLN A 68 24.29 16.36 -2.13
N GLY A 69 25.42 17.01 -1.83
CA GLY A 69 26.62 16.40 -1.28
C GLY A 69 26.65 16.28 0.23
N LYS A 70 25.56 16.62 0.92
CA LYS A 70 25.51 16.62 2.38
C LYS A 70 25.79 15.24 2.96
N VAL A 71 26.70 15.20 3.94
CA VAL A 71 27.03 14.03 4.76
C VAL A 71 26.71 14.38 6.20
N GLU A 72 25.86 13.59 6.83
CA GLU A 72 25.52 13.74 8.24
C GLU A 72 26.24 12.69 9.07
N LYS A 73 27.00 13.15 10.06
CA LYS A 73 27.72 12.28 10.99
C LYS A 73 26.93 12.13 12.28
N PHE A 74 26.76 10.89 12.73
CA PHE A 74 26.04 10.59 13.96
C PHE A 74 26.70 9.45 14.74
N SER A 75 26.24 9.18 15.95
CA SER A 75 26.70 8.05 16.75
C SER A 75 25.66 6.95 16.74
N PHE A 76 26.02 5.76 16.25
CA PHE A 76 25.20 4.56 16.30
C PHE A 76 25.73 3.65 17.41
N HIS A 77 24.99 3.55 18.51
CA HIS A 77 25.40 2.76 19.70
C HIS A 77 26.86 3.03 20.16
N GLY A 78 27.25 4.31 20.15
CA GLY A 78 28.59 4.73 20.55
C GLY A 78 29.68 4.60 19.48
N GLN A 79 29.33 4.14 18.28
CA GLN A 79 30.25 4.07 17.13
C GLN A 79 29.97 5.19 16.14
N PRO A 80 31.02 5.79 15.53
CA PRO A 80 30.82 6.81 14.51
C PRO A 80 30.16 6.23 13.28
N ALA A 81 29.17 6.95 12.76
CA ALA A 81 28.43 6.57 11.57
C ALA A 81 28.13 7.81 10.72
N GLU A 82 27.86 7.60 9.44
CA GLU A 82 27.48 8.69 8.53
C GLU A 82 26.36 8.29 7.59
N LEU A 83 25.50 9.24 7.28
CA LEU A 83 24.45 9.15 6.28
C LEU A 83 24.59 10.26 5.24
N ARG A 84 24.29 9.93 3.99
CA ARG A 84 24.22 10.88 2.87
C ARG A 84 22.94 10.68 2.09
N HIS A 85 22.61 11.60 1.20
CA HIS A 85 21.50 11.37 0.29
C HIS A 85 21.74 10.10 -0.53
N GLY A 86 20.77 9.15 -0.49
CA GLY A 86 20.87 7.85 -1.14
C GLY A 86 21.40 6.72 -0.25
N SER A 87 21.76 6.98 1.01
CA SER A 87 22.10 5.90 1.95
C SER A 87 20.93 4.93 2.13
N PHE A 88 21.23 3.63 2.13
CA PHE A 88 20.26 2.61 2.49
C PHE A 88 20.13 2.55 4.02
N VAL A 89 18.92 2.54 4.50
CA VAL A 89 18.61 2.40 5.94
C VAL A 89 17.74 1.18 6.23
N ILE A 90 17.12 0.61 5.20
CA ILE A 90 16.30 -0.59 5.28
C ILE A 90 16.67 -1.50 4.12
N ALA A 91 16.96 -2.77 4.40
CA ALA A 91 17.11 -3.83 3.42
C ALA A 91 16.23 -5.02 3.83
N ALA A 92 15.23 -5.36 3.02
CA ALA A 92 14.27 -6.40 3.37
C ALA A 92 14.10 -7.43 2.26
N ILE A 93 14.20 -8.69 2.61
CA ILE A 93 13.76 -9.82 1.77
C ILE A 93 12.35 -10.13 2.24
N THR A 94 11.35 -9.81 1.42
CA THR A 94 9.94 -9.96 1.77
C THR A 94 9.16 -10.60 0.62
N SER A 95 8.13 -11.35 0.97
CA SER A 95 7.29 -12.02 -0.02
C SER A 95 5.84 -12.06 0.45
N CYS A 96 4.91 -11.96 -0.49
CA CYS A 96 3.51 -12.28 -0.20
C CYS A 96 3.36 -13.77 0.08
N THR A 97 2.35 -14.14 0.88
CA THR A 97 2.09 -15.54 1.25
C THR A 97 1.90 -16.44 0.02
N ILE A 98 1.26 -15.93 -1.03
CA ILE A 98 0.97 -16.65 -2.27
C ILE A 98 2.17 -16.67 -3.23
N THR A 99 3.02 -15.64 -3.21
CA THR A 99 4.09 -15.45 -4.19
C THR A 99 5.48 -15.87 -3.72
N SER A 100 5.59 -16.60 -2.62
CA SER A 100 6.86 -17.18 -2.14
C SER A 100 7.31 -18.32 -3.06
N ASN A 101 7.87 -17.97 -4.20
CA ASN A 101 8.44 -18.97 -5.11
C ASN A 101 9.68 -19.61 -4.48
N PRO A 102 9.68 -20.95 -4.26
CA PRO A 102 10.81 -21.65 -3.64
C PRO A 102 12.14 -21.44 -4.39
N THR A 103 12.13 -21.42 -5.71
CA THR A 103 13.32 -21.20 -6.55
C THR A 103 13.99 -19.87 -6.24
N VAL A 104 13.19 -18.83 -6.06
CA VAL A 104 13.67 -17.47 -5.81
C VAL A 104 14.23 -17.33 -4.40
N MET A 105 13.53 -17.91 -3.42
CA MET A 105 13.98 -17.88 -2.02
C MET A 105 15.25 -18.72 -1.81
N VAL A 106 15.34 -19.87 -2.45
CA VAL A 106 16.58 -20.69 -2.48
C VAL A 106 17.69 -19.93 -3.23
N GLY A 107 17.37 -19.25 -4.34
CA GLY A 107 18.29 -18.38 -5.06
C GLY A 107 18.88 -17.29 -4.17
N ALA A 108 18.03 -16.59 -3.40
CA ALA A 108 18.48 -15.59 -2.41
C ALA A 108 19.44 -16.20 -1.38
N GLY A 109 19.09 -17.38 -0.85
CA GLY A 109 19.95 -18.12 0.08
C GLY A 109 21.30 -18.55 -0.53
N LEU A 110 21.32 -18.92 -1.80
CA LEU A 110 22.57 -19.25 -2.53
C LEU A 110 23.43 -18.01 -2.77
N VAL A 111 22.84 -16.87 -3.09
CA VAL A 111 23.56 -15.58 -3.16
C VAL A 111 24.16 -15.22 -1.82
N ALA A 112 23.39 -15.33 -0.73
CA ALA A 112 23.88 -15.10 0.63
C ALA A 112 25.04 -16.05 0.98
N LYS A 113 24.92 -17.34 0.65
CA LYS A 113 25.99 -18.33 0.81
C LYS A 113 27.26 -17.89 0.08
N LYS A 114 27.12 -17.53 -1.20
CA LYS A 114 28.27 -17.09 -2.00
C LYS A 114 28.91 -15.81 -1.46
N ALA A 115 28.08 -14.87 -1.01
CA ALA A 115 28.56 -13.65 -0.36
C ALA A 115 29.37 -13.96 0.91
N SER A 116 28.85 -14.81 1.79
CA SER A 116 29.56 -15.23 3.01
C SER A 116 30.83 -15.99 2.70
N GLU A 117 30.86 -16.86 1.68
CA GLU A 117 32.05 -17.57 1.23
C GLU A 117 33.15 -16.63 0.67
N LEU A 118 32.74 -15.43 0.19
CA LEU A 118 33.63 -14.36 -0.25
C LEU A 118 34.04 -13.41 0.87
N GLY A 119 33.67 -13.70 2.12
CA GLY A 119 34.03 -12.93 3.29
C GLY A 119 33.16 -11.71 3.55
N LEU A 120 31.96 -11.62 2.93
CA LEU A 120 31.00 -10.58 3.24
C LEU A 120 30.28 -10.89 4.55
N GLU A 121 30.32 -9.96 5.50
CA GLU A 121 29.74 -10.07 6.83
C GLU A 121 28.96 -8.79 7.20
N VAL A 122 28.17 -8.82 8.25
CA VAL A 122 27.60 -7.62 8.88
C VAL A 122 28.70 -6.93 9.69
N GLY A 123 29.02 -5.70 9.40
CA GLY A 123 30.09 -4.96 10.11
C GLY A 123 30.31 -3.53 9.62
N PHE A 124 31.34 -2.85 10.15
CA PHE A 124 31.44 -1.41 10.28
C PHE A 124 31.93 -0.61 9.07
N ASP A 125 32.24 -1.08 7.90
CA ASP A 125 32.64 -0.23 6.77
C ASP A 125 32.13 -0.76 5.44
N PHE A 126 31.04 -0.15 4.94
CA PHE A 126 30.53 -0.41 3.61
C PHE A 126 30.19 0.88 2.87
N ASP A 127 31.10 1.32 2.03
CA ASP A 127 30.77 2.32 1.01
C ASP A 127 29.93 1.65 -0.07
N MET A 128 28.59 1.80 0.03
CA MET A 128 27.67 1.31 -0.98
C MET A 128 27.67 2.19 -2.22
N SER A 129 28.79 2.38 -2.86
CA SER A 129 28.85 2.60 -4.29
C SER A 129 28.62 1.26 -5.04
N PHE A 130 27.61 0.47 -4.59
CA PHE A 130 27.31 -0.80 -5.21
C PHE A 130 26.82 -0.60 -6.63
N HIS A 131 27.73 -0.75 -7.53
CA HIS A 131 27.43 -1.35 -8.80
C HIS A 131 27.07 -2.81 -8.49
N LEU A 132 25.94 -3.31 -8.95
CA LEU A 132 25.75 -4.75 -9.19
C LEU A 132 26.73 -5.10 -10.31
N MET A 133 27.99 -5.20 -9.95
CA MET A 133 29.04 -5.67 -10.85
C MET A 133 28.88 -7.17 -11.09
N PRO A 134 29.21 -7.65 -12.28
CA PRO A 134 29.33 -9.09 -12.52
C PRO A 134 30.23 -9.68 -11.44
N MET A 135 29.85 -10.83 -10.89
CA MET A 135 30.51 -11.50 -9.75
C MET A 135 32.04 -11.69 -9.88
N VAL A 136 32.63 -11.41 -11.04
CA VAL A 136 34.04 -11.53 -11.32
C VAL A 136 34.89 -10.37 -10.77
N GLU A 137 34.28 -9.20 -10.54
CA GLU A 137 35.01 -8.03 -10.01
C GLU A 137 34.99 -7.89 -8.48
N LEU A 138 34.20 -8.73 -7.77
CA LEU A 138 34.18 -8.77 -6.31
C LEU A 138 35.49 -9.19 -5.64
N GLN A 139 36.46 -9.74 -6.42
CA GLN A 139 37.74 -10.22 -5.89
C GLN A 139 38.72 -9.10 -5.48
N ASN A 140 38.42 -7.82 -5.79
CA ASN A 140 39.32 -6.68 -5.52
C ASN A 140 38.73 -5.64 -4.57
N LEU A 141 37.60 -5.91 -3.90
CA LEU A 141 37.04 -5.02 -2.92
C LEU A 141 37.51 -5.42 -1.52
N ASP A 142 38.20 -4.53 -0.85
CA ASP A 142 38.47 -4.63 0.60
C ASP A 142 37.13 -4.87 1.32
N ALA A 143 37.06 -5.99 2.03
CA ALA A 143 35.95 -6.60 2.76
C ALA A 143 34.73 -5.71 2.94
N GLY A 144 33.80 -5.75 2.00
CA GLY A 144 32.52 -5.06 2.13
C GLY A 144 31.67 -5.66 3.23
N ARG A 145 31.32 -4.86 4.22
CA ARG A 145 30.45 -5.22 5.36
C ARG A 145 29.17 -4.44 5.29
N VAL A 146 28.02 -5.09 5.58
CA VAL A 146 26.73 -4.38 5.72
C VAL A 146 26.78 -3.46 6.91
N GLN A 147 26.48 -2.17 6.72
CA GLN A 147 26.53 -1.18 7.79
C GLN A 147 25.57 -1.56 8.93
N PRO A 148 25.99 -1.45 10.21
CA PRO A 148 25.23 -1.95 11.36
C PRO A 148 23.91 -1.19 11.58
N TRP A 149 23.80 0.05 11.10
CA TRP A 149 22.56 0.83 11.20
C TRP A 149 21.52 0.48 10.11
N ILE A 150 21.87 -0.35 9.12
CA ILE A 150 20.92 -0.81 8.12
C ILE A 150 20.00 -1.86 8.74
N LYS A 151 18.72 -1.55 8.83
CA LYS A 151 17.71 -2.49 9.31
C LYS A 151 17.45 -3.58 8.27
N THR A 152 18.07 -4.73 8.48
CA THR A 152 17.87 -5.92 7.64
C THR A 152 16.74 -6.79 8.15
N SER A 153 15.99 -7.46 7.28
CA SER A 153 14.93 -8.37 7.66
C SER A 153 14.62 -9.41 6.60
N LEU A 154 14.21 -10.60 7.05
CA LEU A 154 13.65 -11.65 6.22
C LEU A 154 12.20 -11.91 6.65
N ALA A 155 11.26 -11.70 5.74
CA ALA A 155 9.84 -11.97 5.97
C ALA A 155 9.31 -12.91 4.88
N PRO A 156 9.49 -14.23 5.05
CA PRO A 156 8.99 -15.23 4.11
C PRO A 156 7.47 -15.21 4.02
N GLY A 157 6.89 -15.66 2.92
CA GLY A 157 5.44 -15.75 2.77
C GLY A 157 4.77 -16.71 3.73
N SER A 158 5.48 -17.76 4.16
CA SER A 158 4.99 -18.72 5.15
C SER A 158 6.14 -19.47 5.82
N ARG A 159 5.82 -20.19 6.91
CA ARG A 159 6.77 -21.06 7.59
C ARG A 159 7.38 -22.16 6.70
N VAL A 160 6.67 -22.59 5.67
CA VAL A 160 7.22 -23.55 4.68
C VAL A 160 8.53 -23.05 4.07
N VAL A 161 8.63 -21.74 3.80
CA VAL A 161 9.85 -21.12 3.27
C VAL A 161 11.01 -21.26 4.27
N THR A 162 10.76 -20.97 5.52
CA THR A 162 11.78 -21.12 6.59
C THR A 162 12.25 -22.55 6.71
N GLU A 163 11.32 -23.52 6.66
CA GLU A 163 11.65 -24.94 6.77
C GLU A 163 12.54 -25.42 5.61
N TYR A 164 12.24 -25.08 4.36
CA TYR A 164 13.09 -25.51 3.27
C TYR A 164 14.44 -24.75 3.21
N LEU A 165 14.49 -23.49 3.63
CA LEU A 165 15.76 -22.76 3.78
C LEU A 165 16.62 -23.35 4.91
N LEU A 166 16.00 -23.83 5.99
CA LEU A 166 16.67 -24.53 7.10
C LEU A 166 17.22 -25.87 6.61
N GLN A 167 16.37 -26.71 5.97
CA GLN A 167 16.75 -28.04 5.48
C GLN A 167 17.85 -27.97 4.39
N SER A 168 17.83 -26.94 3.55
CA SER A 168 18.88 -26.71 2.56
C SER A 168 20.17 -26.13 3.15
N GLY A 169 20.18 -25.78 4.45
CA GLY A 169 21.31 -25.14 5.12
C GLY A 169 21.59 -23.71 4.67
N LEU A 170 20.64 -23.06 3.96
CA LEU A 170 20.81 -21.71 3.42
C LEU A 170 20.41 -20.60 4.39
N LEU A 171 19.49 -20.89 5.34
CA LEU A 171 19.02 -19.90 6.30
C LEU A 171 20.16 -19.32 7.15
N LYS A 172 21.17 -20.13 7.49
CA LYS A 172 22.34 -19.65 8.27
C LYS A 172 23.11 -18.54 7.57
N TYR A 173 23.25 -18.60 6.24
CA TYR A 173 23.98 -17.57 5.48
C TYR A 173 23.17 -16.26 5.37
N LEU A 174 21.84 -16.36 5.26
CA LEU A 174 20.97 -15.19 5.34
C LEU A 174 21.09 -14.52 6.71
N ASN A 175 21.09 -15.32 7.79
CA ASN A 175 21.26 -14.80 9.15
C ASN A 175 22.65 -14.15 9.37
N GLN A 176 23.71 -14.73 8.79
CA GLN A 176 25.08 -14.16 8.83
C GLN A 176 25.15 -12.76 8.19
N LEU A 177 24.35 -12.53 7.15
CA LEU A 177 24.20 -11.22 6.52
C LEU A 177 23.14 -10.33 7.18
N GLY A 178 22.66 -10.68 8.37
CA GLY A 178 21.70 -9.90 9.14
C GLY A 178 20.23 -10.13 8.75
N PHE A 179 19.94 -10.89 7.68
CA PHE A 179 18.55 -11.17 7.26
C PHE A 179 17.90 -12.25 8.12
N ASN A 180 17.54 -11.88 9.34
CA ASN A 180 16.86 -12.76 10.28
C ASN A 180 15.34 -12.77 10.01
N VAL A 181 14.69 -13.91 10.31
CA VAL A 181 13.23 -14.03 10.20
C VAL A 181 12.56 -13.17 11.27
N VAL A 182 11.88 -12.12 10.84
CA VAL A 182 11.17 -11.17 11.73
C VAL A 182 9.65 -11.40 11.74
N GLY A 183 9.13 -12.15 10.79
CA GLY A 183 7.71 -12.44 10.65
C GLY A 183 7.42 -13.16 9.34
N TYR A 184 6.15 -13.32 9.02
CA TYR A 184 5.69 -13.98 7.80
C TYR A 184 4.68 -13.11 7.05
N GLY A 185 4.72 -13.18 5.71
CA GLY A 185 3.80 -12.45 4.84
C GLY A 185 4.27 -11.03 4.51
N CYS A 186 3.33 -10.11 4.41
CA CYS A 186 3.55 -8.78 3.83
C CYS A 186 4.23 -7.75 4.75
N THR A 187 4.99 -8.13 5.76
CA THR A 187 5.60 -7.26 6.78
C THR A 187 6.14 -5.93 6.20
N THR A 188 7.36 -5.91 5.71
CA THR A 188 8.00 -4.70 5.14
C THR A 188 7.30 -4.21 3.87
N CYS A 189 6.65 -5.08 3.09
CA CYS A 189 5.95 -4.71 1.85
C CYS A 189 4.86 -3.67 2.09
N ILE A 190 4.18 -3.73 3.23
CA ILE A 190 3.09 -2.81 3.63
C ILE A 190 3.52 -1.79 4.70
N GLY A 191 4.83 -1.65 4.94
CA GLY A 191 5.34 -0.70 5.93
C GLY A 191 5.41 -1.21 7.37
N ASN A 192 5.07 -2.47 7.65
CA ASN A 192 5.15 -3.09 8.98
C ASN A 192 6.55 -3.64 9.28
N LEU A 193 7.56 -2.83 9.10
CA LEU A 193 8.95 -3.19 9.35
C LEU A 193 9.42 -2.84 10.78
N GLY A 194 8.56 -2.20 11.57
CA GLY A 194 8.91 -1.60 12.86
C GLY A 194 9.68 -0.27 12.70
N GLU A 195 10.01 0.36 13.80
CA GLU A 195 10.72 1.62 13.83
C GLU A 195 12.20 1.46 13.49
N LEU A 196 12.80 2.49 12.90
CA LEU A 196 14.25 2.61 12.78
C LEU A 196 14.84 2.88 14.16
N ASP A 197 16.13 2.57 14.33
CA ASP A 197 16.87 3.04 15.51
C ASP A 197 16.75 4.56 15.65
N GLU A 198 16.54 5.03 16.88
CA GLU A 198 16.27 6.44 17.16
C GLU A 198 17.39 7.36 16.64
N SER A 199 18.64 6.93 16.75
CA SER A 199 19.80 7.70 16.26
C SER A 199 19.78 7.85 14.74
N VAL A 200 19.38 6.81 14.00
CA VAL A 200 19.22 6.83 12.54
C VAL A 200 18.02 7.68 12.13
N ALA A 201 16.89 7.51 12.83
CA ALA A 201 15.68 8.28 12.56
C ALA A 201 15.88 9.78 12.77
N SER A 202 16.55 10.17 13.86
CA SER A 202 16.91 11.57 14.17
C SER A 202 17.87 12.15 13.13
N ALA A 203 18.93 11.42 12.78
CA ALA A 203 19.89 11.86 11.76
C ALA A 203 19.21 12.13 10.40
N ILE A 204 18.21 11.32 10.03
CA ILE A 204 17.43 11.52 8.80
C ILE A 204 16.51 12.73 8.92
N SER A 205 15.72 12.80 10.00
CA SER A 205 14.63 13.78 10.15
C SER A 205 15.14 15.18 10.37
N GLU A 206 16.16 15.35 11.24
CA GLU A 206 16.72 16.66 11.60
C GLU A 206 17.52 17.28 10.47
N ASN A 207 18.13 16.45 9.62
CA ASN A 207 19.03 16.89 8.57
C ASN A 207 18.44 16.82 7.17
N GLY A 208 17.20 16.37 7.03
CA GLY A 208 16.50 16.28 5.75
C GLY A 208 17.12 15.30 4.76
N ILE A 209 17.87 14.29 5.24
CA ILE A 209 18.50 13.27 4.39
C ILE A 209 17.44 12.48 3.62
N LYS A 210 17.60 12.39 2.31
CA LYS A 210 16.76 11.53 1.45
C LYS A 210 17.39 10.14 1.38
N ASN A 211 16.74 9.18 2.00
CA ASN A 211 17.24 7.81 2.12
C ASN A 211 16.59 6.86 1.10
N LEU A 212 17.24 5.73 0.87
CA LEU A 212 16.73 4.63 0.06
C LEU A 212 16.31 3.45 0.93
N ASN A 213 15.15 2.88 0.59
CA ASN A 213 14.67 1.63 1.16
C ASN A 213 14.75 0.55 0.09
N LEU A 214 15.67 -0.39 0.25
CA LEU A 214 15.80 -1.52 -0.66
C LEU A 214 14.79 -2.61 -0.28
N ARG A 215 13.76 -2.78 -1.11
CA ARG A 215 12.80 -3.89 -1.01
C ARG A 215 13.10 -4.86 -2.13
N LEU A 216 13.70 -5.98 -1.79
CA LEU A 216 13.97 -7.04 -2.75
C LEU A 216 12.68 -7.90 -2.89
N LYS A 217 11.83 -7.54 -3.87
CA LYS A 217 10.83 -8.46 -4.42
C LYS A 217 11.52 -9.28 -5.50
N PHE A 218 11.91 -10.50 -5.18
CA PHE A 218 12.48 -11.40 -6.16
C PHE A 218 11.38 -11.95 -7.07
N HIS A 219 11.26 -11.38 -8.26
CA HIS A 219 10.32 -11.87 -9.27
C HIS A 219 10.96 -12.67 -10.39
N LEU A 220 12.28 -12.79 -10.49
CA LEU A 220 12.90 -13.51 -11.60
C LEU A 220 14.36 -13.89 -11.32
N PHE A 221 14.60 -15.15 -11.08
CA PHE A 221 15.74 -15.91 -11.63
C PHE A 221 15.33 -17.38 -11.69
N SER A 222 14.86 -17.80 -12.85
CA SER A 222 14.44 -19.14 -13.13
C SER A 222 15.60 -19.96 -13.69
N ASP A 223 15.51 -21.24 -13.48
CA ASP A 223 16.07 -22.38 -14.21
C ASP A 223 17.49 -22.89 -13.92
N TYR A 224 18.45 -22.12 -13.42
CA TYR A 224 19.81 -22.66 -13.30
C TYR A 224 20.14 -23.36 -11.97
N TYR A 225 19.38 -23.09 -10.88
CA TYR A 225 19.72 -23.57 -9.53
C TYR A 225 18.72 -24.54 -8.88
N CYS A 226 17.67 -24.93 -9.59
CA CYS A 226 16.59 -25.77 -9.02
C CYS A 226 16.89 -27.27 -8.89
N LYS A 227 18.10 -27.73 -9.25
CA LYS A 227 18.44 -29.17 -9.25
C LYS A 227 18.58 -29.79 -7.86
N SER A 228 18.70 -29.01 -6.79
CA SER A 228 18.94 -29.51 -5.42
C SER A 228 17.70 -29.52 -4.51
N PHE A 229 16.58 -29.00 -4.94
CA PHE A 229 15.35 -28.99 -4.15
C PHE A 229 14.23 -29.71 -4.90
N ASN A 230 13.79 -30.84 -4.39
CA ASN A 230 12.77 -31.64 -5.04
C ASN A 230 11.37 -31.39 -4.43
N LEU A 231 10.32 -31.71 -5.18
CA LEU A 231 8.93 -31.58 -4.79
C LEU A 231 8.59 -32.35 -3.51
N VAL A 232 9.27 -33.49 -3.26
CA VAL A 232 9.05 -34.32 -2.06
C VAL A 232 9.47 -33.55 -0.81
N SER A 233 10.62 -32.85 -0.84
CA SER A 233 11.07 -32.03 0.29
C SER A 233 10.08 -30.88 0.55
N TYR A 234 9.59 -30.20 -0.49
CA TYR A 234 8.56 -29.16 -0.34
C TYR A 234 7.27 -29.69 0.27
N LEU A 235 6.75 -30.82 -0.22
CA LEU A 235 5.53 -31.45 0.32
C LEU A 235 5.72 -31.90 1.77
N THR A 236 6.90 -32.41 2.13
CA THR A 236 7.22 -32.80 3.51
C THR A 236 7.22 -31.59 4.44
N CYS A 237 7.84 -30.47 4.04
CA CYS A 237 7.81 -29.21 4.78
C CYS A 237 6.38 -28.67 4.91
N SER A 238 5.58 -28.76 3.86
CA SER A 238 4.18 -28.33 3.87
C SER A 238 3.32 -29.16 4.83
N ARG A 239 3.52 -30.49 4.87
CA ARG A 239 2.82 -31.41 5.81
C ARG A 239 3.23 -31.19 7.26
N ALA A 240 4.49 -30.87 7.53
CA ALA A 240 4.96 -30.57 8.88
C ALA A 240 4.23 -29.39 9.52
N ARG A 241 3.75 -28.45 8.68
CA ARG A 241 3.01 -27.25 9.13
C ARG A 241 1.68 -27.59 9.81
N THR A 242 1.00 -28.68 9.42
CA THR A 242 -0.29 -29.09 10.00
C THR A 242 -0.17 -29.55 11.47
N LYS A 243 1.02 -29.88 11.91
CA LYS A 243 1.26 -30.30 13.32
C LYS A 243 1.28 -29.12 14.29
N GLY A 244 1.37 -27.87 13.77
CA GLY A 244 1.52 -26.68 14.58
C GLY A 244 2.85 -26.63 15.36
N ASN A 245 2.96 -25.67 16.24
CA ASN A 245 4.03 -25.61 17.24
C ASN A 245 3.44 -25.63 18.66
N ARG A 246 4.30 -25.74 19.67
CA ARG A 246 3.86 -25.83 21.07
C ARG A 246 2.97 -24.64 21.48
N LEU A 247 3.34 -23.42 21.11
CA LEU A 247 2.58 -22.21 21.46
C LEU A 247 1.22 -22.20 20.76
N TRP A 248 1.18 -22.52 19.45
CA TRP A 248 -0.06 -22.63 18.71
C TRP A 248 -1.02 -23.68 19.31
N ASN A 249 -0.48 -24.86 19.65
CA ASN A 249 -1.29 -25.97 20.18
C ASN A 249 -1.78 -25.71 21.61
N GLN A 250 -1.20 -24.75 22.32
CA GLN A 250 -1.59 -24.33 23.67
C GLN A 250 -2.62 -23.20 23.68
N LEU A 251 -2.97 -22.64 22.53
CA LEU A 251 -4.00 -21.62 22.45
C LEU A 251 -5.35 -22.18 22.87
N SER A 252 -5.97 -21.54 23.85
CA SER A 252 -7.38 -21.79 24.19
C SER A 252 -8.27 -21.05 23.22
N VAL A 253 -9.09 -21.77 22.49
CA VAL A 253 -10.03 -21.19 21.50
C VAL A 253 -11.45 -21.45 21.99
N PRO A 254 -12.35 -20.44 21.95
CA PRO A 254 -13.76 -20.65 22.25
C PRO A 254 -14.36 -21.70 21.31
N SER A 255 -15.18 -22.59 21.85
CA SER A 255 -15.87 -23.65 21.09
C SER A 255 -17.20 -23.18 20.48
N SER A 256 -17.51 -21.88 20.57
CA SER A 256 -18.71 -21.28 20.00
C SER A 256 -18.68 -21.26 18.48
N THR A 257 -19.85 -21.37 17.83
CA THR A 257 -20.00 -21.19 16.38
C THR A 257 -19.94 -19.72 15.94
N LEU A 258 -20.20 -18.81 16.88
CA LEU A 258 -20.12 -17.36 16.66
C LEU A 258 -18.87 -16.80 17.35
N TYR A 259 -18.25 -15.81 16.73
CA TYR A 259 -17.13 -15.10 17.33
C TYR A 259 -17.59 -14.32 18.57
N PRO A 260 -16.95 -14.50 19.74
CA PRO A 260 -17.28 -13.74 20.94
C PRO A 260 -16.64 -12.33 20.86
N TRP A 261 -17.42 -11.34 20.47
CA TRP A 261 -16.96 -9.96 20.39
C TRP A 261 -16.58 -9.41 21.77
N ASP A 262 -15.39 -8.86 21.89
CA ASP A 262 -14.95 -8.10 23.07
C ASP A 262 -15.07 -6.61 22.78
N MET A 263 -16.03 -5.98 23.43
CA MET A 263 -16.30 -4.55 23.26
C MET A 263 -15.17 -3.63 23.77
N ASN A 264 -14.24 -4.18 24.57
CA ASN A 264 -13.07 -3.44 25.06
C ASN A 264 -11.83 -3.65 24.16
N SER A 265 -11.92 -4.48 23.16
CA SER A 265 -10.80 -4.71 22.23
C SER A 265 -10.51 -3.43 21.45
N THR A 266 -9.22 -3.04 21.41
CA THR A 266 -8.76 -1.93 20.55
C THR A 266 -8.32 -2.40 19.17
N TYR A 267 -8.32 -3.72 18.90
CA TYR A 267 -7.86 -4.33 17.65
C TYR A 267 -8.96 -4.95 16.80
N ILE A 268 -10.02 -5.48 17.44
CA ILE A 268 -11.09 -6.20 16.72
C ILE A 268 -12.44 -5.74 17.26
N HIS A 269 -13.25 -5.13 16.39
CA HIS A 269 -14.62 -4.72 16.67
C HIS A 269 -15.61 -5.53 15.84
N GLU A 270 -16.85 -5.62 16.30
CA GLU A 270 -17.97 -6.06 15.48
C GLU A 270 -18.16 -5.09 14.32
N PRO A 271 -18.09 -5.56 13.06
CA PRO A 271 -18.15 -4.67 11.90
C PRO A 271 -19.47 -3.91 11.80
N PRO A 272 -19.46 -2.58 11.57
CA PRO A 272 -20.67 -1.75 11.59
C PRO A 272 -21.61 -2.01 10.39
N TYR A 273 -21.08 -2.56 9.29
CA TYR A 273 -21.85 -2.81 8.06
C TYR A 273 -22.72 -4.08 8.11
N PHE A 274 -22.69 -4.85 9.21
CA PHE A 274 -23.64 -5.93 9.48
C PHE A 274 -24.78 -5.52 10.43
N LYS A 275 -24.71 -4.29 10.98
CA LYS A 275 -25.81 -3.73 11.79
C LYS A 275 -26.94 -3.33 10.85
N ASP A 276 -28.15 -3.57 11.29
CA ASP A 276 -29.38 -3.18 10.57
C ASP A 276 -29.55 -3.85 9.18
N MET A 277 -28.91 -5.01 8.94
CA MET A 277 -29.15 -5.79 7.74
C MET A 277 -30.60 -6.22 7.64
N SER A 278 -31.22 -5.92 6.49
CA SER A 278 -32.55 -6.40 6.15
C SER A 278 -32.48 -7.53 5.12
N LYS A 279 -33.59 -8.30 4.98
CA LYS A 279 -33.74 -9.29 3.91
C LYS A 279 -34.09 -8.65 2.58
N ASP A 280 -34.61 -7.43 2.62
CA ASP A 280 -34.95 -6.68 1.43
C ASP A 280 -33.71 -6.01 0.87
N LEU A 281 -33.42 -6.25 -0.38
CA LEU A 281 -32.29 -5.62 -1.06
C LEU A 281 -32.57 -4.13 -1.24
N PRO A 282 -31.61 -3.24 -0.91
CA PRO A 282 -31.79 -1.83 -1.19
C PRO A 282 -31.85 -1.61 -2.71
N CYS A 283 -32.74 -0.68 -3.13
CA CYS A 283 -32.75 -0.27 -4.53
C CYS A 283 -31.51 0.57 -4.85
N PRO A 284 -30.97 0.47 -6.07
CA PRO A 284 -29.90 1.33 -6.49
C PRO A 284 -30.34 2.80 -6.43
N HIS A 285 -29.53 3.63 -5.79
CA HIS A 285 -29.80 5.04 -5.64
C HIS A 285 -28.77 5.85 -6.41
N GLY A 286 -29.23 6.77 -7.25
CA GLY A 286 -28.39 7.84 -7.79
C GLY A 286 -27.85 8.74 -6.66
N VAL A 287 -26.91 9.57 -7.00
CA VAL A 287 -26.31 10.54 -6.06
C VAL A 287 -26.92 11.92 -6.33
N LYS A 288 -27.40 12.59 -5.29
CA LYS A 288 -28.00 13.93 -5.42
C LYS A 288 -27.19 14.93 -4.64
N GLU A 289 -26.84 16.05 -5.30
CA GLU A 289 -26.21 17.22 -4.70
C GLU A 289 -25.02 16.90 -3.77
N ALA A 290 -24.22 15.88 -4.11
CA ALA A 290 -23.07 15.45 -3.32
C ALA A 290 -21.93 16.46 -3.39
N TYR A 291 -21.27 16.67 -2.27
CA TYR A 291 -20.05 17.48 -2.21
C TYR A 291 -18.83 16.67 -2.62
N CYS A 292 -17.82 17.33 -3.16
CA CYS A 292 -16.52 16.69 -3.42
C CYS A 292 -15.70 16.66 -2.12
N LEU A 293 -15.48 15.46 -1.59
CA LEU A 293 -14.64 15.28 -0.39
C LEU A 293 -13.16 15.50 -0.72
N LEU A 294 -12.74 15.00 -1.87
CA LEU A 294 -11.35 15.06 -2.34
C LEU A 294 -11.29 15.22 -3.87
N ASN A 295 -10.40 16.09 -4.35
CA ASN A 295 -10.05 16.21 -5.77
C ASN A 295 -8.58 15.84 -5.94
N LEU A 296 -8.33 14.62 -6.42
CA LEU A 296 -7.03 13.97 -6.45
C LEU A 296 -6.43 13.95 -7.87
N GLY A 297 -5.13 13.67 -7.94
CA GLY A 297 -4.42 13.48 -9.20
C GLY A 297 -4.40 12.02 -9.68
N ASP A 298 -3.47 11.75 -10.61
CA ASP A 298 -3.20 10.40 -11.12
C ASP A 298 -2.46 9.53 -10.07
N SER A 299 -2.51 8.21 -10.24
CA SER A 299 -1.75 7.21 -9.49
C SER A 299 -2.00 7.22 -7.97
N ILE A 300 -3.24 7.44 -7.56
CA ILE A 300 -3.65 7.29 -6.17
C ILE A 300 -3.71 5.82 -5.82
N THR A 301 -2.81 5.38 -4.97
CA THR A 301 -2.71 3.98 -4.55
C THR A 301 -3.67 3.65 -3.42
N THR A 302 -3.94 2.36 -3.21
CA THR A 302 -4.69 1.89 -2.04
C THR A 302 -4.02 2.28 -0.72
N ASP A 303 -2.70 2.56 -0.70
CA ASP A 303 -2.02 3.07 0.49
C ASP A 303 -2.28 4.57 0.74
N HIS A 304 -2.55 5.35 -0.30
CA HIS A 304 -3.05 6.72 -0.12
C HIS A 304 -4.46 6.72 0.46
N ILE A 305 -5.31 5.77 0.05
CA ILE A 305 -6.71 5.68 0.48
C ILE A 305 -6.82 5.06 1.87
N SER A 306 -6.16 3.92 2.10
CA SER A 306 -6.16 3.18 3.36
C SER A 306 -4.74 2.78 3.74
N PRO A 307 -3.98 3.67 4.40
CA PRO A 307 -2.61 3.39 4.81
C PRO A 307 -2.53 2.23 5.79
N CYS A 308 -1.45 1.46 5.72
CA CYS A 308 -1.15 0.37 6.66
C CYS A 308 0.01 0.69 7.61
N GLY A 309 0.74 1.76 7.35
CA GLY A 309 1.90 2.18 8.16
C GLY A 309 1.54 2.73 9.53
N ASN A 310 2.52 3.36 10.19
CA ASN A 310 2.39 3.91 11.52
C ASN A 310 1.30 4.99 11.61
N ILE A 311 0.63 5.03 12.75
CA ILE A 311 -0.41 6.02 13.07
C ILE A 311 0.28 7.30 13.51
N HIS A 312 0.08 8.39 12.75
CA HIS A 312 0.67 9.68 13.10
C HIS A 312 0.08 10.21 14.41
N LYS A 313 0.96 10.73 15.29
CA LYS A 313 0.62 11.14 16.67
C LYS A 313 -0.52 12.15 16.81
N ASP A 314 -0.77 12.96 15.80
CA ASP A 314 -1.78 14.03 15.79
C ASP A 314 -2.99 13.68 14.91
N SER A 315 -3.04 12.46 14.38
CA SER A 315 -4.14 12.00 13.51
C SER A 315 -5.45 11.78 14.28
N PRO A 316 -6.60 11.78 13.59
CA PRO A 316 -7.87 11.40 14.20
C PRO A 316 -7.84 10.00 14.84
N ALA A 317 -7.12 9.06 14.26
CA ALA A 317 -6.94 7.71 14.82
C ALA A 317 -6.14 7.74 16.13
N ALA A 318 -5.08 8.54 16.21
CA ALA A 318 -4.31 8.71 17.44
C ALA A 318 -5.15 9.31 18.56
N LYS A 319 -5.95 10.34 18.25
CA LYS A 319 -6.89 10.95 19.23
C LYS A 319 -7.88 9.93 19.77
N TYR A 320 -8.42 9.07 18.89
CA TYR A 320 -9.32 7.99 19.28
C TYR A 320 -8.62 6.98 20.19
N LEU A 321 -7.44 6.49 19.82
CA LEU A 321 -6.69 5.51 20.62
C LEU A 321 -6.35 6.05 22.01
N LEU A 322 -5.93 7.31 22.12
CA LEU A 322 -5.72 7.98 23.42
C LEU A 322 -7.00 8.02 24.26
N LYS A 323 -8.16 8.33 23.63
CA LYS A 323 -9.47 8.38 24.30
C LYS A 323 -9.88 7.02 24.89
N VAL A 324 -9.50 5.91 24.23
CA VAL A 324 -9.76 4.55 24.71
C VAL A 324 -8.62 3.98 25.58
N GLY A 325 -7.68 4.82 25.99
CA GLY A 325 -6.63 4.47 26.96
C GLY A 325 -5.39 3.79 26.38
N VAL A 326 -5.20 3.79 25.05
CA VAL A 326 -3.97 3.26 24.43
C VAL A 326 -2.90 4.35 24.46
N GLU A 327 -1.73 4.04 25.01
CA GLU A 327 -0.61 4.96 25.05
C GLU A 327 0.07 5.09 23.67
N ARG A 328 0.76 6.22 23.42
CA ARG A 328 1.42 6.47 22.11
C ARG A 328 2.41 5.39 21.69
N LYS A 329 3.16 4.84 22.63
CA LYS A 329 4.13 3.76 22.37
C LYS A 329 3.48 2.47 21.88
N ASP A 330 2.18 2.29 22.17
CA ASP A 330 1.39 1.09 21.89
C ASP A 330 0.43 1.28 20.70
N PHE A 331 0.49 2.41 19.98
CA PHE A 331 -0.38 2.69 18.83
C PHE A 331 -0.23 1.68 17.71
N ASN A 332 0.96 1.10 17.56
CA ASN A 332 1.25 0.18 16.47
C ASN A 332 0.96 0.83 15.10
N SER A 333 0.32 0.13 14.17
CA SER A 333 0.06 0.60 12.82
C SER A 333 -1.41 0.50 12.44
N TYR A 334 -1.84 1.23 11.41
CA TYR A 334 -3.17 1.09 10.82
C TYR A 334 -3.46 -0.35 10.39
N GLY A 335 -2.45 -1.04 9.81
CA GLY A 335 -2.58 -2.45 9.41
C GLY A 335 -2.83 -3.40 10.57
N SER A 336 -2.28 -3.13 11.76
CA SER A 336 -2.53 -3.92 12.98
C SER A 336 -3.97 -3.77 13.47
N HIS A 337 -4.53 -2.58 13.33
CA HIS A 337 -5.90 -2.25 13.74
C HIS A 337 -6.94 -2.42 12.63
N ARG A 338 -6.63 -3.14 11.54
CA ARG A 338 -7.59 -3.32 10.43
C ARG A 338 -8.89 -4.01 10.81
N GLY A 339 -8.94 -4.70 11.95
CA GLY A 339 -10.15 -5.27 12.55
C GLY A 339 -10.94 -4.29 13.43
N ASN A 340 -10.44 -3.06 13.62
CA ASN A 340 -11.09 -1.99 14.36
C ASN A 340 -11.57 -0.93 13.37
N ASP A 341 -12.88 -0.87 13.15
CA ASP A 341 -13.52 0.03 12.19
C ASP A 341 -13.32 1.52 12.55
N GLU A 342 -13.24 1.85 13.83
CA GLU A 342 -13.01 3.21 14.30
C GLU A 342 -11.61 3.72 13.92
N VAL A 343 -10.58 2.88 14.09
CA VAL A 343 -9.21 3.22 13.68
C VAL A 343 -9.10 3.23 12.16
N ALA A 344 -9.65 2.22 11.48
CA ALA A 344 -9.55 2.09 10.03
C ALA A 344 -10.28 3.22 9.29
N THR A 345 -11.47 3.62 9.75
CA THR A 345 -12.22 4.75 9.16
C THR A 345 -11.47 6.07 9.36
N ARG A 346 -10.88 6.30 10.55
CA ARG A 346 -10.04 7.47 10.82
C ARG A 346 -8.73 7.46 10.05
N GLY A 347 -8.25 6.28 9.68
CA GLY A 347 -7.10 6.07 8.82
C GLY A 347 -7.39 6.28 7.32
N THR A 348 -8.65 6.30 6.92
CA THR A 348 -9.03 6.49 5.53
C THR A 348 -8.64 7.89 5.06
N PHE A 349 -7.85 7.92 3.97
CA PHE A 349 -7.19 9.12 3.42
C PHE A 349 -6.21 9.81 4.37
N ALA A 350 -5.74 9.13 5.41
CA ALA A 350 -4.79 9.69 6.38
C ALA A 350 -3.30 9.62 5.92
N ASN A 351 -3.05 9.27 4.66
CA ASN A 351 -1.69 9.22 4.14
C ASN A 351 -1.11 10.65 4.02
N ILE A 352 0.06 10.87 4.61
CA ILE A 352 0.73 12.19 4.64
C ILE A 352 1.21 12.67 3.28
N ARG A 353 1.20 11.82 2.25
CA ARG A 353 1.64 12.12 0.88
C ARG A 353 0.47 12.40 -0.07
N ILE A 354 -0.75 12.34 0.40
CA ILE A 354 -1.91 12.63 -0.45
C ILE A 354 -1.88 14.10 -0.88
N VAL A 355 -2.19 14.36 -2.15
CA VAL A 355 -2.23 15.71 -2.71
C VAL A 355 -3.67 16.03 -3.07
N ASN A 356 -4.25 17.02 -2.42
CA ASN A 356 -5.64 17.44 -2.65
C ASN A 356 -5.70 18.76 -3.40
N LYS A 357 -6.26 18.76 -4.62
CA LYS A 357 -6.42 19.94 -5.45
C LYS A 357 -7.40 20.96 -4.89
N LEU A 358 -8.33 20.56 -4.01
CA LEU A 358 -9.20 21.47 -3.26
C LEU A 358 -8.41 22.44 -2.36
N LEU A 359 -7.19 22.05 -1.98
CA LEU A 359 -6.27 22.85 -1.19
C LEU A 359 -5.09 23.38 -2.04
N ASN A 360 -5.33 23.69 -3.32
CA ASN A 360 -4.30 24.18 -4.25
C ASN A 360 -3.09 23.24 -4.36
N GLY A 361 -3.30 21.93 -4.20
CA GLY A 361 -2.26 20.92 -4.28
C GLY A 361 -1.41 20.77 -3.02
N GLU A 362 -1.89 21.24 -1.88
CA GLU A 362 -1.23 21.01 -0.61
C GLU A 362 -1.12 19.51 -0.30
N VAL A 363 0.02 19.09 0.24
CA VAL A 363 0.32 17.70 0.59
C VAL A 363 -0.11 17.44 2.03
N GLY A 364 -0.82 16.35 2.27
CA GLY A 364 -1.24 15.90 3.60
C GLY A 364 -2.69 15.45 3.65
N PRO A 365 -3.11 14.83 4.76
CA PRO A 365 -4.42 14.20 4.93
C PRO A 365 -5.51 15.24 5.25
N LYS A 366 -5.53 16.35 4.52
CA LYS A 366 -6.45 17.47 4.75
C LYS A 366 -7.40 17.67 3.57
N THR A 367 -8.57 18.21 3.87
CA THR A 367 -9.54 18.69 2.91
C THR A 367 -10.23 19.94 3.39
N ILE A 368 -11.08 20.51 2.56
CA ILE A 368 -11.98 21.62 2.91
C ILE A 368 -13.38 21.07 3.12
N HIS A 369 -13.99 21.41 4.23
CA HIS A 369 -15.44 21.22 4.39
C HIS A 369 -16.15 22.35 3.65
N ILE A 370 -16.61 22.07 2.43
CA ILE A 370 -17.12 23.09 1.49
C ILE A 370 -18.19 23.99 2.10
N PRO A 371 -19.20 23.46 2.85
CA PRO A 371 -20.24 24.31 3.42
C PRO A 371 -19.73 25.36 4.43
N THR A 372 -18.64 25.09 5.14
CA THR A 372 -18.10 26.02 6.16
C THR A 372 -16.81 26.70 5.75
N GLY A 373 -16.17 26.23 4.69
CA GLY A 373 -14.85 26.71 4.28
C GLY A 373 -13.68 26.26 5.20
N GLU A 374 -13.94 25.43 6.21
CA GLU A 374 -12.93 24.98 7.15
C GLU A 374 -11.99 23.94 6.53
N LYS A 375 -10.70 24.11 6.78
CA LYS A 375 -9.66 23.12 6.46
C LYS A 375 -9.52 22.13 7.63
N LEU A 376 -9.82 20.85 7.38
CA LEU A 376 -9.89 19.79 8.38
C LEU A 376 -9.11 18.55 7.94
N ASP A 377 -8.88 17.61 8.87
CA ASP A 377 -8.56 16.24 8.48
C ASP A 377 -9.72 15.65 7.68
N VAL A 378 -9.42 14.77 6.70
CA VAL A 378 -10.46 14.21 5.83
C VAL A 378 -11.54 13.51 6.64
N TYR A 379 -11.16 12.74 7.66
CA TYR A 379 -12.11 12.12 8.59
C TYR A 379 -12.99 13.16 9.29
N ASP A 380 -12.40 14.21 9.84
CA ASP A 380 -13.12 15.23 10.58
C ASP A 380 -14.11 16.00 9.68
N ALA A 381 -13.78 16.20 8.40
CA ALA A 381 -14.68 16.80 7.43
C ALA A 381 -15.84 15.87 7.02
N ALA A 382 -15.58 14.56 6.91
CA ALA A 382 -16.58 13.57 6.51
C ALA A 382 -17.53 13.17 7.66
N MET A 383 -17.01 13.07 8.87
CA MET A 383 -17.71 12.52 10.03
C MET A 383 -17.94 13.58 11.11
N THR A 384 -19.04 13.48 11.84
CA THR A 384 -19.28 14.30 13.03
C THR A 384 -18.74 13.59 14.26
N GLU A 385 -17.91 14.26 15.06
CA GLU A 385 -17.83 13.90 16.48
C GLU A 385 -19.00 14.60 17.22
N ILE A 386 -19.66 13.83 18.06
CA ILE A 386 -20.78 14.32 18.88
C ILE A 386 -20.23 15.36 19.88
N GLY A 387 -20.53 16.62 19.68
CA GLY A 387 -20.26 17.69 20.65
C GLY A 387 -19.92 19.03 20.01
N ILE A 388 -20.93 19.93 19.97
CA ILE A 388 -20.86 21.38 19.79
C ILE A 388 -20.54 21.91 18.39
N HIS A 389 -21.59 22.23 17.65
CA HIS A 389 -21.71 23.29 16.65
C HIS A 389 -21.24 23.10 15.19
N MET A 390 -21.13 21.90 14.60
CA MET A 390 -21.32 21.83 13.13
C MET A 390 -21.57 20.41 12.66
N GLN A 391 -22.68 20.23 11.95
CA GLN A 391 -22.97 18.97 11.26
C GLN A 391 -22.05 18.83 10.06
N LYS A 392 -21.14 17.86 10.10
CA LYS A 392 -20.28 17.50 8.96
C LYS A 392 -21.09 16.63 7.98
N TYR A 393 -20.53 16.30 6.84
CA TYR A 393 -21.29 15.72 5.73
C TYR A 393 -22.22 14.57 6.11
N LYS A 394 -21.72 13.53 6.76
CA LYS A 394 -22.53 12.35 7.09
C LYS A 394 -23.63 12.65 8.12
N ALA A 395 -23.35 13.46 9.13
CA ALA A 395 -24.36 13.81 10.13
C ALA A 395 -25.44 14.75 9.57
N ALA A 396 -25.12 15.52 8.54
CA ALA A 396 -26.09 16.34 7.80
C ALA A 396 -26.81 15.53 6.71
N GLU A 397 -26.64 14.20 6.66
CA GLU A 397 -27.16 13.30 5.62
C GLU A 397 -26.73 13.70 4.20
N GLN A 398 -25.59 14.39 4.08
CA GLN A 398 -25.05 14.86 2.81
C GLN A 398 -24.08 13.81 2.24
N SER A 399 -24.36 13.37 1.03
CA SER A 399 -23.48 12.48 0.28
C SER A 399 -22.22 13.19 -0.15
N THR A 400 -21.13 12.43 -0.30
CA THR A 400 -19.88 12.93 -0.87
C THR A 400 -19.42 12.09 -2.04
N ILE A 401 -18.57 12.68 -2.88
CA ILE A 401 -17.87 12.00 -3.98
C ILE A 401 -16.37 12.27 -3.90
N VAL A 402 -15.60 11.48 -4.64
CA VAL A 402 -14.17 11.71 -4.87
C VAL A 402 -13.93 11.91 -6.37
N LEU A 403 -13.19 12.94 -6.73
CA LEU A 403 -12.63 13.13 -8.07
C LEU A 403 -11.20 12.63 -8.09
N ALA A 404 -10.80 11.88 -9.10
CA ALA A 404 -9.45 11.33 -9.22
C ALA A 404 -8.96 11.29 -10.67
N GLY A 405 -7.66 11.07 -10.83
CA GLY A 405 -7.01 10.93 -12.14
C GLY A 405 -6.95 9.48 -12.61
N ALA A 406 -5.88 9.14 -13.34
CA ALA A 406 -5.64 7.80 -13.86
C ALA A 406 -5.17 6.84 -12.75
N ASP A 407 -5.44 5.55 -12.95
CA ASP A 407 -4.99 4.43 -12.11
C ASP A 407 -5.37 4.56 -10.63
N TYR A 408 -6.61 5.02 -10.38
CA TYR A 408 -7.14 5.14 -9.01
C TYR A 408 -7.25 3.77 -8.35
N GLY A 409 -6.66 3.64 -7.16
CA GLY A 409 -6.68 2.42 -6.37
C GLY A 409 -5.59 1.40 -6.73
N SER A 410 -4.55 1.80 -7.46
CA SER A 410 -3.42 0.91 -7.77
C SER A 410 -2.68 0.47 -6.50
N GLY A 411 -1.96 -0.66 -6.58
CA GLY A 411 -1.20 -1.22 -5.45
C GLY A 411 -1.83 -2.49 -4.89
N SER A 412 -1.62 -2.75 -3.59
CA SER A 412 -2.18 -3.94 -2.93
C SER A 412 -3.70 -3.88 -2.90
N ALA A 413 -4.36 -5.00 -3.19
CA ALA A 413 -5.80 -5.11 -3.04
C ALA A 413 -6.19 -4.97 -1.55
N ARG A 414 -6.85 -3.86 -1.21
CA ARG A 414 -7.31 -3.55 0.14
C ARG A 414 -8.78 -3.23 0.10
N ASP A 415 -9.58 -4.08 0.71
CA ASP A 415 -11.02 -3.85 0.86
C ASP A 415 -11.32 -2.60 1.71
N TRP A 416 -10.48 -2.29 2.70
CA TRP A 416 -10.58 -1.05 3.48
C TRP A 416 -10.43 0.23 2.63
N ALA A 417 -9.78 0.15 1.47
CA ALA A 417 -9.74 1.27 0.53
C ALA A 417 -11.11 1.55 -0.13
N ALA A 418 -12.09 0.66 0.04
CA ALA A 418 -13.50 0.87 -0.33
C ALA A 418 -14.40 0.99 0.91
N LYS A 419 -14.22 0.13 1.93
CA LYS A 419 -14.98 0.17 3.20
C LYS A 419 -14.83 1.52 3.92
N GLY A 420 -13.61 2.04 4.01
CA GLY A 420 -13.35 3.31 4.67
C GLY A 420 -14.07 4.49 4.02
N PRO A 421 -13.93 4.74 2.72
CA PRO A 421 -14.70 5.74 2.00
C PRO A 421 -16.21 5.57 2.14
N MET A 422 -16.74 4.34 2.05
CA MET A 422 -18.16 4.06 2.28
C MET A 422 -18.60 4.49 3.66
N LEU A 423 -17.84 4.15 4.71
CA LEU A 423 -18.14 4.56 6.09
C LEU A 423 -18.05 6.08 6.27
N GLN A 424 -17.23 6.78 5.50
CA GLN A 424 -17.15 8.24 5.46
C GLN A 424 -18.24 8.90 4.60
N GLY A 425 -19.16 8.14 4.01
CA GLY A 425 -20.28 8.66 3.23
C GLY A 425 -19.99 8.96 1.78
N VAL A 426 -18.88 8.45 1.23
CA VAL A 426 -18.57 8.53 -0.21
C VAL A 426 -19.54 7.62 -0.98
N LYS A 427 -20.26 8.17 -1.95
CA LYS A 427 -21.24 7.46 -2.78
C LYS A 427 -20.76 7.19 -4.19
N ALA A 428 -19.82 7.98 -4.69
CA ALA A 428 -19.24 7.76 -6.02
C ALA A 428 -17.77 8.20 -6.07
N VAL A 429 -17.04 7.57 -6.97
CA VAL A 429 -15.71 8.01 -7.39
C VAL A 429 -15.74 8.24 -8.88
N ILE A 430 -15.33 9.43 -9.32
CA ILE A 430 -15.19 9.77 -10.74
C ILE A 430 -13.71 9.91 -11.06
N ALA A 431 -13.18 9.01 -11.88
CA ALA A 431 -11.75 8.93 -12.18
C ALA A 431 -11.50 8.76 -13.69
N LYS A 432 -10.27 9.03 -14.14
CA LYS A 432 -9.90 8.75 -15.54
C LYS A 432 -9.84 7.24 -15.79
N SER A 433 -9.26 6.50 -14.86
CA SER A 433 -9.21 5.03 -14.86
C SER A 433 -9.08 4.48 -13.46
N PHE A 434 -9.41 3.20 -13.31
CA PHE A 434 -9.36 2.47 -12.05
C PHE A 434 -8.44 1.26 -12.16
N GLU A 435 -7.76 0.92 -11.06
CA GLU A 435 -7.25 -0.41 -10.89
C GLU A 435 -8.44 -1.39 -10.73
N ARG A 436 -8.35 -2.54 -11.41
CA ARG A 436 -9.49 -3.44 -11.60
C ARG A 436 -10.06 -4.00 -10.29
N ILE A 437 -9.20 -4.47 -9.40
CA ILE A 437 -9.64 -5.08 -8.13
C ILE A 437 -10.25 -4.00 -7.23
N HIS A 438 -9.63 -2.83 -7.16
CA HIS A 438 -10.14 -1.73 -6.38
C HIS A 438 -11.52 -1.25 -6.89
N ARG A 439 -11.69 -1.17 -8.22
CA ARG A 439 -12.98 -0.86 -8.83
C ARG A 439 -14.08 -1.86 -8.39
N SER A 440 -13.77 -3.18 -8.41
CA SER A 440 -14.72 -4.19 -7.92
C SER A 440 -15.01 -4.05 -6.42
N ASN A 441 -13.99 -3.69 -5.62
CA ASN A 441 -14.19 -3.44 -4.19
C ASN A 441 -15.09 -2.22 -3.94
N LEU A 442 -14.98 -1.16 -4.77
CA LEU A 442 -15.89 -0.01 -4.69
C LEU A 442 -17.33 -0.43 -4.93
N VAL A 443 -17.59 -1.22 -5.98
CA VAL A 443 -18.94 -1.76 -6.27
C VAL A 443 -19.45 -2.59 -5.09
N GLY A 444 -18.64 -3.49 -4.56
CA GLY A 444 -19.00 -4.34 -3.42
C GLY A 444 -19.26 -3.57 -2.11
N MET A 445 -18.92 -2.28 -2.07
CA MET A 445 -19.18 -1.36 -0.95
C MET A 445 -20.17 -0.25 -1.32
N GLU A 446 -21.02 -0.46 -2.32
CA GLU A 446 -22.04 0.49 -2.77
C GLU A 446 -21.49 1.88 -3.16
N ILE A 447 -20.26 1.93 -3.66
CA ILE A 447 -19.66 3.14 -4.20
C ILE A 447 -19.67 3.03 -5.73
N ILE A 448 -20.30 3.99 -6.40
CA ILE A 448 -20.45 4.02 -7.85
C ILE A 448 -19.13 4.44 -8.51
N PRO A 449 -18.44 3.55 -9.24
CA PRO A 449 -17.26 3.94 -10.01
C PRO A 449 -17.68 4.49 -11.37
N LEU A 450 -17.23 5.70 -11.69
CA LEU A 450 -17.48 6.38 -12.96
C LEU A 450 -16.17 6.76 -13.63
N SER A 451 -16.02 6.47 -14.92
CA SER A 451 -14.87 6.92 -15.69
C SER A 451 -15.23 8.13 -16.56
N PHE A 452 -14.38 9.16 -16.52
CA PHE A 452 -14.42 10.23 -17.51
C PHE A 452 -14.29 9.67 -18.93
N LYS A 453 -14.81 10.38 -19.91
CA LYS A 453 -14.63 10.01 -21.33
C LYS A 453 -13.16 10.19 -21.74
N PRO A 454 -12.70 9.47 -22.78
CA PRO A 454 -11.34 9.61 -23.28
C PRO A 454 -10.98 11.08 -23.58
N GLY A 455 -9.88 11.55 -22.99
CA GLY A 455 -9.42 12.94 -23.11
C GLY A 455 -10.04 13.92 -22.10
N GLU A 456 -10.99 13.48 -21.29
CA GLU A 456 -11.61 14.28 -20.23
C GLU A 456 -11.06 13.96 -18.85
N ASP A 457 -11.03 14.97 -18.00
CA ASP A 457 -10.77 14.88 -16.56
C ASP A 457 -11.37 16.09 -15.82
N ALA A 458 -11.22 16.14 -14.51
CA ALA A 458 -11.73 17.27 -13.73
C ALA A 458 -11.16 18.61 -14.21
N GLY A 459 -9.90 18.65 -14.64
CA GLY A 459 -9.23 19.86 -15.13
C GLY A 459 -9.76 20.31 -16.50
N THR A 460 -9.86 19.40 -17.46
CA THR A 460 -10.35 19.72 -18.82
C THR A 460 -11.82 20.15 -18.83
N LEU A 461 -12.63 19.60 -17.91
CA LEU A 461 -14.02 19.98 -17.70
C LEU A 461 -14.17 21.22 -16.81
N GLY A 462 -13.05 21.76 -16.32
CA GLY A 462 -13.03 22.94 -15.46
C GLY A 462 -13.72 22.69 -14.11
N LEU A 463 -13.74 21.45 -13.62
CA LEU A 463 -14.29 21.10 -12.31
C LEU A 463 -13.28 21.47 -11.23
N THR A 464 -13.69 22.32 -10.32
CA THR A 464 -12.85 22.76 -9.19
C THR A 464 -12.93 21.83 -8.00
N GLY A 465 -14.04 21.07 -7.90
CA GLY A 465 -14.41 20.26 -6.75
C GLY A 465 -15.21 21.05 -5.71
N HIS A 466 -15.52 22.34 -5.91
CA HIS A 466 -16.40 23.11 -5.03
C HIS A 466 -17.86 22.99 -5.43
N GLU A 467 -18.15 22.37 -6.56
CA GLU A 467 -19.50 22.11 -7.06
C GLU A 467 -20.18 21.00 -6.27
N ARG A 468 -21.51 20.99 -6.30
CA ARG A 468 -22.32 19.82 -5.88
C ARG A 468 -22.67 18.98 -7.12
N TYR A 469 -22.58 17.67 -6.98
CA TYR A 469 -22.69 16.70 -8.06
C TYR A 469 -23.95 15.88 -7.93
N THR A 470 -24.69 15.77 -9.03
CA THR A 470 -25.86 14.87 -9.15
C THR A 470 -25.59 13.83 -10.23
N ILE A 471 -25.75 12.56 -9.89
CA ILE A 471 -25.57 11.39 -10.76
C ILE A 471 -26.90 10.67 -10.82
N GLU A 472 -27.50 10.60 -11.99
CA GLU A 472 -28.80 9.96 -12.19
C GLU A 472 -28.59 8.51 -12.61
N LEU A 473 -29.07 7.57 -11.81
CA LEU A 473 -29.15 6.15 -12.15
C LEU A 473 -30.61 5.73 -12.24
N PRO A 474 -30.94 4.75 -13.11
CA PRO A 474 -32.24 4.09 -13.09
C PRO A 474 -32.55 3.53 -11.72
N ARG A 475 -33.80 3.59 -11.31
CA ARG A 475 -34.25 2.99 -10.03
C ARG A 475 -34.34 1.48 -10.08
N ASP A 476 -34.63 0.92 -11.27
CA ASP A 476 -34.65 -0.51 -11.48
C ASP A 476 -33.25 -0.97 -11.93
N ILE A 477 -32.66 -1.86 -11.17
CA ILE A 477 -31.34 -2.42 -11.44
C ILE A 477 -31.31 -3.16 -12.80
N SER A 478 -32.44 -3.69 -13.25
CA SER A 478 -32.57 -4.36 -14.54
C SER A 478 -32.38 -3.42 -15.75
N GLU A 479 -32.58 -2.12 -15.56
CA GLU A 479 -32.37 -1.10 -16.58
C GLU A 479 -30.91 -0.66 -16.67
N ILE A 480 -30.09 -0.99 -15.65
CA ILE A 480 -28.66 -0.65 -15.62
C ILE A 480 -27.87 -1.65 -16.46
N LYS A 481 -27.10 -1.15 -17.41
CA LYS A 481 -26.23 -1.98 -18.27
C LYS A 481 -24.76 -1.77 -17.91
N PRO A 482 -23.96 -2.83 -17.87
CA PRO A 482 -22.50 -2.70 -17.73
C PRO A 482 -21.93 -1.74 -18.77
N GLY A 483 -21.12 -0.79 -18.32
CA GLY A 483 -20.45 0.16 -19.20
C GLY A 483 -21.35 1.24 -19.83
N GLN A 484 -22.59 1.40 -19.37
CA GLN A 484 -23.48 2.45 -19.90
C GLN A 484 -22.98 3.84 -19.58
N ASP A 485 -23.44 4.79 -20.38
CA ASP A 485 -23.23 6.21 -20.16
C ASP A 485 -24.17 6.75 -19.09
N VAL A 486 -23.62 7.55 -18.20
CA VAL A 486 -24.35 8.23 -17.12
C VAL A 486 -24.08 9.71 -17.18
N LYS A 487 -25.14 10.50 -17.11
CA LYS A 487 -25.06 11.95 -17.06
C LYS A 487 -24.75 12.41 -15.65
N VAL A 488 -23.75 13.26 -15.51
CA VAL A 488 -23.39 13.95 -14.27
C VAL A 488 -23.68 15.44 -14.45
N THR A 489 -24.39 16.02 -13.51
CA THR A 489 -24.70 17.45 -13.48
C THR A 489 -24.19 18.11 -12.22
N THR A 490 -23.88 19.39 -12.30
CA THR A 490 -23.41 20.17 -11.15
C THR A 490 -24.36 21.34 -10.88
N ASP A 491 -24.33 21.85 -9.67
CA ASP A 491 -25.15 23.01 -9.24
C ASP A 491 -24.82 24.32 -10.00
N ASN A 492 -23.62 24.42 -10.56
CA ASN A 492 -23.22 25.55 -11.45
C ASN A 492 -23.59 25.31 -12.92
N ALA A 493 -24.57 24.43 -13.19
CA ALA A 493 -25.13 24.13 -14.52
C ALA A 493 -24.13 23.47 -15.52
N LYS A 494 -23.00 22.92 -15.06
CA LYS A 494 -22.18 22.07 -15.92
C LYS A 494 -22.82 20.68 -16.05
N SER A 495 -22.63 20.06 -17.21
CA SER A 495 -23.11 18.71 -17.48
C SER A 495 -22.10 17.98 -18.34
N PHE A 496 -21.74 16.76 -17.94
CA PHE A 496 -20.82 15.90 -18.65
C PHE A 496 -21.26 14.44 -18.55
N THR A 497 -20.70 13.58 -19.38
CA THR A 497 -21.07 12.17 -19.45
C THR A 497 -19.90 11.31 -18.95
N CYS A 498 -20.17 10.39 -18.04
CA CYS A 498 -19.23 9.40 -17.58
C CYS A 498 -19.65 8.00 -18.01
N THR A 499 -18.72 7.08 -18.09
CA THR A 499 -19.00 5.66 -18.26
C THR A 499 -19.12 5.00 -16.90
N LEU A 500 -20.25 4.34 -16.65
CA LEU A 500 -20.48 3.54 -15.45
C LEU A 500 -19.62 2.28 -15.47
N ARG A 501 -18.86 2.06 -14.42
CA ARG A 501 -17.86 0.99 -14.36
C ARG A 501 -18.36 -0.21 -13.54
N PHE A 502 -19.62 -0.59 -13.75
CA PHE A 502 -20.07 -1.96 -13.49
C PHE A 502 -19.69 -2.77 -14.73
N ASP A 503 -18.71 -3.63 -14.61
CA ASP A 503 -18.13 -4.31 -15.78
C ASP A 503 -18.81 -5.66 -16.05
N THR A 504 -19.55 -6.22 -15.08
CA THR A 504 -20.24 -7.49 -15.19
C THR A 504 -21.68 -7.42 -14.65
N LYS A 505 -22.55 -8.36 -15.14
CA LYS A 505 -23.91 -8.49 -14.59
C LYS A 505 -23.92 -8.95 -13.13
N VAL A 506 -22.91 -9.70 -12.70
CA VAL A 506 -22.79 -10.16 -11.31
C VAL A 506 -22.57 -8.98 -10.37
N GLU A 507 -21.79 -7.99 -10.80
CA GLU A 507 -21.57 -6.78 -9.99
C GLU A 507 -22.87 -5.99 -9.78
N LEU A 508 -23.77 -5.98 -10.76
CA LEU A 508 -25.09 -5.36 -10.62
C LEU A 508 -25.96 -6.09 -9.57
N SER A 509 -25.80 -7.39 -9.41
CA SER A 509 -26.54 -8.14 -8.38
C SER A 509 -25.96 -8.01 -6.98
N ILE A 510 -24.73 -7.48 -6.85
CA ILE A 510 -24.06 -7.24 -5.57
C ILE A 510 -24.31 -5.78 -5.10
N PHE A 511 -24.40 -4.86 -6.06
CA PHE A 511 -24.68 -3.45 -5.82
C PHE A 511 -26.14 -3.21 -5.44
#